data_0960e95f391a5987ad6fc92661977836
#
_entry.id   0960e95f391a5987ad6fc92661977836
#
_cell.length_a   1.000
_cell.length_b   1.000
_cell.length_c   1.000
_cell.angle_alpha   90.00
_cell.angle_beta   90.00
_cell.angle_gamma   90.00
#
_symmetry.space_group_name_H-M   'P 1'
#
loop_
_entity.id
_entity.type
_entity.pdbx_description
1 polymer ?
#
loop_
_entity_poly.entity_id
_entity_poly.type
_entity_poly.pdbx_seq_one_letter_code
_entity_poly.pdbx_strand_id
1 'polypeptide(L)'
;MQNFSYLTARPSRDLVTAAHQQITREWWDTRRHDFDLFVSQMVIDEASAGDPEAATRRLDVLASLPLLDPQAEGTALAQMLIDHIPLPARAAADALHIAIAVVNGMDYLLTWNCTHIANAALRGRIEAACRSRGFSVPIICTPEELLEA
;
A
#
# COMPACT_ATOMS: atom_id res chain seq x y z
N MET A 1 -5.23 3.55 0.76
CA MET A 1 -4.95 2.11 0.96
C MET A 1 -5.99 1.44 1.87
N GLN A 2 -6.56 0.32 1.45
CA GLN A 2 -7.71 -0.31 2.12
C GLN A 2 -7.35 -1.11 3.38
N ASN A 3 -6.08 -1.52 3.55
CA ASN A 3 -5.67 -2.40 4.65
C ASN A 3 -6.06 -1.88 6.05
N PHE A 4 -5.78 -0.63 6.35
CA PHE A 4 -6.10 -0.03 7.66
C PHE A 4 -7.59 0.19 7.87
N SER A 5 -8.33 0.47 6.80
CA SER A 5 -9.79 0.50 6.88
C SER A 5 -10.35 -0.88 7.22
N TYR A 6 -9.78 -1.95 6.69
CA TYR A 6 -10.21 -3.31 7.00
C TYR A 6 -9.91 -3.74 8.44
N LEU A 7 -8.84 -3.23 9.05
CA LEU A 7 -8.53 -3.49 10.46
C LEU A 7 -9.55 -2.87 11.41
N THR A 8 -10.07 -1.70 11.08
CA THR A 8 -10.85 -0.87 11.99
C THR A 8 -12.34 -0.81 11.67
N ALA A 9 -12.76 -1.21 10.47
CA ALA A 9 -14.15 -1.17 10.04
C ALA A 9 -15.00 -2.25 10.74
N ARG A 10 -16.29 -1.98 10.84
CA ARG A 10 -17.29 -2.99 11.22
C ARG A 10 -17.31 -4.10 10.16
N PRO A 11 -17.65 -5.35 10.54
CA PRO A 11 -17.78 -6.44 9.58
C PRO A 11 -18.71 -6.07 8.43
N SER A 12 -18.23 -6.26 7.18
CA SER A 12 -19.02 -6.00 5.99
C SER A 12 -20.10 -7.07 5.81
N ARG A 13 -21.21 -6.68 5.17
CA ARG A 13 -22.22 -7.63 4.69
C ARG A 13 -21.85 -8.25 3.34
N ASP A 14 -20.96 -7.61 2.61
CA ASP A 14 -20.37 -8.18 1.39
C ASP A 14 -19.34 -9.25 1.77
N LEU A 15 -19.51 -10.47 1.22
CA LEU A 15 -18.68 -11.63 1.60
C LEU A 15 -17.21 -11.46 1.23
N VAL A 16 -16.91 -10.85 0.10
CA VAL A 16 -15.52 -10.64 -0.36
C VAL A 16 -14.83 -9.63 0.56
N THR A 17 -15.49 -8.50 0.83
CA THR A 17 -14.98 -7.48 1.74
C THR A 17 -14.83 -8.03 3.16
N ALA A 18 -15.78 -8.83 3.64
CA ALA A 18 -15.69 -9.46 4.96
C ALA A 18 -14.50 -10.43 5.05
N ALA A 19 -14.24 -11.20 3.99
CA ALA A 19 -13.08 -12.07 3.91
C ALA A 19 -11.76 -11.28 3.96
N HIS A 20 -11.64 -10.22 3.17
CA HIS A 20 -10.46 -9.33 3.21
C HIS A 20 -10.25 -8.71 4.59
N GLN A 21 -11.32 -8.29 5.27
CA GLN A 21 -11.25 -7.75 6.64
C GLN A 21 -10.73 -8.81 7.62
N GLN A 22 -11.23 -10.04 7.53
CA GLN A 22 -10.80 -11.14 8.40
C GLN A 22 -9.33 -11.48 8.18
N ILE A 23 -8.92 -11.67 6.93
CA ILE A 23 -7.53 -11.99 6.55
C ILE A 23 -6.58 -10.88 7.01
N THR A 24 -6.96 -9.60 6.82
CA THR A 24 -6.13 -8.47 7.25
C THR A 24 -5.94 -8.45 8.76
N ARG A 25 -7.00 -8.71 9.54
CA ARG A 25 -6.92 -8.79 11.01
C ARG A 25 -6.06 -9.97 11.45
N GLU A 26 -6.24 -11.14 10.85
CA GLU A 26 -5.45 -12.33 11.16
C GLU A 26 -3.96 -12.08 10.91
N TRP A 27 -3.61 -11.50 9.74
CA TRP A 27 -2.23 -11.11 9.46
C TRP A 27 -1.70 -10.10 10.48
N TRP A 28 -2.47 -9.08 10.81
CA TRP A 28 -2.10 -8.06 11.79
C TRP A 28 -1.84 -8.65 13.17
N ASP A 29 -2.68 -9.56 13.62
CA ASP A 29 -2.60 -10.15 14.96
C ASP A 29 -1.50 -11.20 15.06
N THR A 30 -1.24 -11.96 13.99
CA THR A 30 -0.34 -13.13 14.04
C THR A 30 1.01 -12.90 13.39
N ARG A 31 1.11 -12.07 12.36
CA ARG A 31 2.29 -11.96 11.50
C ARG A 31 2.98 -10.59 11.52
N ARG A 32 2.30 -9.52 11.92
CA ARG A 32 2.88 -8.17 11.86
C ARG A 32 4.24 -8.02 12.58
N HIS A 33 4.48 -8.82 13.61
CA HIS A 33 5.70 -8.78 14.41
C HIS A 33 6.91 -9.39 13.71
N ASP A 34 6.70 -10.10 12.60
CA ASP A 34 7.76 -10.65 11.77
C ASP A 34 8.32 -9.61 10.79
N PHE A 35 7.72 -8.41 10.75
CA PHE A 35 8.04 -7.35 9.80
C PHE A 35 8.28 -6.02 10.50
N ASP A 36 9.19 -5.20 9.94
CA ASP A 36 9.32 -3.79 10.29
C ASP A 36 8.30 -2.99 9.46
N LEU A 37 7.26 -2.50 10.13
CA LEU A 37 6.15 -1.79 9.48
C LEU A 37 6.43 -0.30 9.38
N PHE A 38 6.12 0.26 8.22
CA PHE A 38 6.22 1.68 7.92
C PHE A 38 4.96 2.19 7.26
N VAL A 39 4.73 3.49 7.36
CA VAL A 39 3.61 4.17 6.72
C VAL A 39 4.09 5.47 6.06
N SER A 40 3.48 5.87 4.96
CA SER A 40 3.75 7.17 4.34
C SER A 40 2.75 8.23 4.81
N GLN A 41 3.12 9.52 4.70
CA GLN A 41 2.20 10.63 4.95
C GLN A 41 0.94 10.52 4.10
N MET A 42 1.08 10.07 2.86
CA MET A 42 -0.04 9.85 1.95
C MET A 42 -1.08 8.86 2.51
N VAL A 43 -0.62 7.78 3.14
CA VAL A 43 -1.51 6.82 3.81
C VAL A 43 -2.22 7.45 5.00
N ILE A 44 -1.53 8.29 5.76
CA ILE A 44 -2.12 9.03 6.88
C ILE A 44 -3.19 10.01 6.39
N ASP A 45 -2.92 10.73 5.31
CA ASP A 45 -3.87 11.66 4.70
C ASP A 45 -5.13 10.92 4.20
N GLU A 46 -4.96 9.79 3.53
CA GLU A 46 -6.06 8.91 3.12
C GLU A 46 -6.86 8.37 4.33
N ALA A 47 -6.15 7.96 5.38
CA ALA A 47 -6.78 7.43 6.60
C ALA A 47 -7.57 8.49 7.39
N SER A 48 -7.19 9.75 7.25
CA SER A 48 -7.88 10.89 7.90
C SER A 48 -9.16 11.32 7.20
N ALA A 49 -9.38 10.86 5.97
CA ALA A 49 -10.54 11.26 5.16
C ALA A 49 -11.82 10.50 5.57
N GLY A 50 -12.96 11.10 5.27
CA GLY A 50 -14.28 10.50 5.47
C GLY A 50 -14.85 10.72 6.87
N ASP A 51 -15.56 9.72 7.39
CA ASP A 51 -16.22 9.81 8.70
C ASP A 51 -15.21 10.02 9.84
N PRO A 52 -15.39 11.05 10.71
CA PRO A 52 -14.41 11.40 11.74
C PRO A 52 -14.13 10.28 12.76
N GLU A 53 -15.15 9.51 13.16
CA GLU A 53 -14.95 8.41 14.10
C GLU A 53 -14.15 7.26 13.46
N ALA A 54 -14.45 6.94 12.21
CA ALA A 54 -13.72 5.93 11.46
C ALA A 54 -12.29 6.38 11.19
N ALA A 55 -12.06 7.66 10.87
CA ALA A 55 -10.74 8.25 10.69
C ALA A 55 -9.91 8.14 11.98
N THR A 56 -10.49 8.49 13.13
CA THR A 56 -9.81 8.37 14.44
C THR A 56 -9.32 6.93 14.68
N ARG A 57 -10.18 5.93 14.47
CA ARG A 57 -9.80 4.52 14.65
C ARG A 57 -8.65 4.09 13.72
N ARG A 58 -8.65 4.55 12.46
CA ARG A 58 -7.56 4.28 11.51
C ARG A 58 -6.25 4.93 11.93
N LEU A 59 -6.32 6.21 12.32
CA LEU A 59 -5.15 6.97 12.76
C LEU A 59 -4.53 6.40 14.03
N ASP A 60 -5.33 5.89 14.97
CA ASP A 60 -4.85 5.24 16.18
C ASP A 60 -3.99 4.01 15.88
N VAL A 61 -4.38 3.21 14.87
CA VAL A 61 -3.57 2.05 14.42
C VAL A 61 -2.25 2.51 13.80
N LEU A 62 -2.27 3.61 13.04
CA LEU A 62 -1.09 4.13 12.34
C LEU A 62 -0.13 4.91 13.25
N ALA A 63 -0.60 5.40 14.38
CA ALA A 63 0.15 6.32 15.25
C ALA A 63 1.49 5.77 15.77
N SER A 64 1.61 4.44 15.89
CA SER A 64 2.82 3.77 16.35
C SER A 64 3.80 3.42 15.23
N LEU A 65 3.43 3.61 13.96
CA LEU A 65 4.24 3.21 12.83
C LEU A 65 5.18 4.36 12.40
N PRO A 66 6.48 4.07 12.14
CA PRO A 66 7.40 5.05 11.60
C PRO A 66 6.95 5.57 10.24
N LEU A 67 7.19 6.86 9.98
CA LEU A 67 6.84 7.53 8.75
C LEU A 67 7.96 7.40 7.70
N LEU A 68 7.59 7.02 6.47
CA LEU A 68 8.49 7.07 5.32
C LEU A 68 8.49 8.49 4.75
N ASP A 69 9.68 9.00 4.47
CA ASP A 69 9.85 10.24 3.72
C ASP A 69 9.62 9.98 2.22
N PRO A 70 8.76 10.75 1.52
CA PRO A 70 8.56 10.61 0.09
C PRO A 70 9.80 10.91 -0.76
N GLN A 71 10.73 11.72 -0.25
CA GLN A 71 11.93 12.21 -0.93
C GLN A 71 11.64 12.86 -2.30
N ALA A 72 12.51 13.71 -2.79
CA ALA A 72 12.37 14.30 -4.13
C ALA A 72 12.44 13.24 -5.23
N GLU A 73 13.26 12.19 -5.03
CA GLU A 73 13.40 11.06 -5.93
C GLU A 73 12.12 10.23 -6.04
N GLY A 74 11.35 10.09 -4.96
CA GLY A 74 10.06 9.40 -4.96
C GLY A 74 9.03 10.13 -5.83
N THR A 75 8.96 11.46 -5.73
CA THR A 75 8.08 12.26 -6.58
C THR A 75 8.48 12.18 -8.05
N ALA A 76 9.78 12.26 -8.35
CA ALA A 76 10.30 12.14 -9.70
C ALA A 76 10.04 10.74 -10.30
N LEU A 77 10.22 9.68 -9.50
CA LEU A 77 9.93 8.31 -9.90
C LEU A 77 8.43 8.10 -10.16
N ALA A 78 7.56 8.62 -9.29
CA ALA A 78 6.12 8.55 -9.48
C ALA A 78 5.69 9.23 -10.80
N GLN A 79 6.22 10.41 -11.08
CA GLN A 79 5.94 11.12 -12.33
C GLN A 79 6.39 10.30 -13.54
N MET A 80 7.56 9.72 -13.49
CA MET A 80 8.08 8.86 -14.56
C MET A 80 7.18 7.62 -14.79
N LEU A 81 6.69 6.99 -13.72
CA LEU A 81 5.76 5.87 -13.83
C LEU A 81 4.44 6.29 -14.51
N ILE A 82 3.92 7.45 -14.15
CA ILE A 82 2.69 8.00 -14.75
C ILE A 82 2.90 8.30 -16.24
N ASP A 83 4.04 8.87 -16.61
CA ASP A 83 4.34 9.29 -17.97
C ASP A 83 4.60 8.10 -18.93
N HIS A 84 5.17 7.01 -18.43
CA HIS A 84 5.63 5.90 -19.25
C HIS A 84 4.77 4.63 -19.18
N ILE A 85 3.89 4.54 -18.18
CA ILE A 85 2.98 3.41 -18.03
C ILE A 85 1.56 3.91 -18.28
N PRO A 86 0.75 3.22 -19.10
CA PRO A 86 -0.62 3.63 -19.36
C PRO A 86 -1.52 3.37 -18.14
N LEU A 87 -1.26 4.11 -17.08
CA LEU A 87 -2.06 4.10 -15.87
C LEU A 87 -3.26 5.04 -16.06
N PRO A 88 -4.47 4.62 -15.62
CA PRO A 88 -5.59 5.55 -15.57
C PRO A 88 -5.26 6.75 -14.67
N ALA A 89 -5.84 7.92 -14.93
CA ALA A 89 -5.58 9.12 -14.14
C ALA A 89 -5.77 8.92 -12.62
N ARG A 90 -6.73 8.05 -12.24
CA ARG A 90 -6.97 7.65 -10.84
C ARG A 90 -5.86 6.80 -10.22
N ALA A 91 -4.94 6.27 -11.02
CA ALA A 91 -3.81 5.45 -10.54
C ALA A 91 -2.57 6.28 -10.21
N ALA A 92 -2.63 7.62 -10.30
CA ALA A 92 -1.51 8.49 -9.91
C ALA A 92 -1.13 8.31 -8.43
N ALA A 93 -2.13 8.16 -7.56
CA ALA A 93 -1.92 7.85 -6.14
C ALA A 93 -1.20 6.50 -5.95
N ASP A 94 -1.59 5.49 -6.73
CA ASP A 94 -0.96 4.16 -6.68
C ASP A 94 0.51 4.23 -7.13
N ALA A 95 0.82 5.00 -8.18
CA ALA A 95 2.19 5.22 -8.63
C ALA A 95 3.05 5.90 -7.54
N LEU A 96 2.48 6.83 -6.79
CA LEU A 96 3.18 7.48 -5.69
C LEU A 96 3.43 6.52 -4.52
N HIS A 97 2.47 5.68 -4.15
CA HIS A 97 2.68 4.64 -3.13
C HIS A 97 3.83 3.70 -3.51
N ILE A 98 3.87 3.24 -4.76
CA ILE A 98 4.96 2.40 -5.26
C ILE A 98 6.29 3.14 -5.21
N ALA A 99 6.34 4.37 -5.70
CA ALA A 99 7.56 5.16 -5.75
C ALA A 99 8.14 5.42 -4.35
N ILE A 100 7.31 5.76 -3.37
CA ILE A 100 7.73 5.95 -1.97
C ILE A 100 8.34 4.65 -1.40
N ALA A 101 7.70 3.51 -1.63
CA ALA A 101 8.22 2.23 -1.17
C ALA A 101 9.56 1.88 -1.85
N VAL A 102 9.69 2.15 -3.15
CA VAL A 102 10.91 1.90 -3.94
C VAL A 102 12.09 2.74 -3.44
N VAL A 103 11.92 4.05 -3.31
CA VAL A 103 13.03 4.96 -2.92
C VAL A 103 13.46 4.76 -1.47
N ASN A 104 12.59 4.24 -0.62
CA ASN A 104 12.90 3.90 0.76
C ASN A 104 13.40 2.45 0.92
N GLY A 105 13.56 1.69 -0.17
CA GLY A 105 14.12 0.34 -0.14
C GLY A 105 13.27 -0.68 0.61
N MET A 106 11.95 -0.56 0.53
CA MET A 106 11.03 -1.50 1.17
C MET A 106 11.08 -2.87 0.49
N ASP A 107 11.01 -3.94 1.28
CA ASP A 107 10.97 -5.31 0.77
C ASP A 107 9.58 -5.67 0.25
N TYR A 108 8.54 -5.17 0.92
CA TYR A 108 7.13 -5.44 0.60
C TYR A 108 6.30 -4.16 0.53
N LEU A 109 5.34 -4.15 -0.38
CA LEU A 109 4.25 -3.18 -0.42
C LEU A 109 2.93 -3.92 -0.27
N LEU A 110 2.30 -3.76 0.90
CA LEU A 110 1.09 -4.48 1.27
C LEU A 110 -0.16 -3.74 0.79
N THR A 111 -0.98 -4.41 -0.02
CA THR A 111 -2.19 -3.79 -0.60
C THR A 111 -3.25 -4.82 -1.00
N TRP A 112 -4.52 -4.42 -0.90
CA TRP A 112 -5.65 -5.14 -1.52
C TRP A 112 -6.02 -4.57 -2.91
N ASN A 113 -5.31 -3.56 -3.40
CA ASN A 113 -5.60 -2.96 -4.70
C ASN A 113 -5.07 -3.83 -5.85
N CYS A 114 -5.81 -4.89 -6.18
CA CYS A 114 -5.47 -5.80 -7.28
C CYS A 114 -5.78 -5.24 -8.66
N THR A 115 -6.47 -4.11 -8.77
CA THR A 115 -6.83 -3.49 -10.06
C THR A 115 -5.64 -2.72 -10.65
N HIS A 116 -4.86 -2.04 -9.82
CA HIS A 116 -3.76 -1.19 -10.25
C HIS A 116 -2.41 -1.65 -9.69
N ILE A 117 -2.20 -1.52 -8.39
CA ILE A 117 -0.90 -1.78 -7.76
C ILE A 117 -0.50 -3.26 -7.88
N ALA A 118 -1.40 -4.18 -7.56
CA ALA A 118 -1.17 -5.61 -7.61
C ALA A 118 -1.55 -6.25 -8.97
N ASN A 119 -1.78 -5.45 -10.01
CA ASN A 119 -2.11 -5.95 -11.33
C ASN A 119 -0.87 -6.57 -12.01
N ALA A 120 -0.93 -7.87 -12.30
CA ALA A 120 0.19 -8.62 -12.86
C ALA A 120 0.65 -8.09 -14.23
N ALA A 121 -0.26 -7.56 -15.05
CA ALA A 121 0.09 -7.00 -16.36
C ALA A 121 0.88 -5.67 -16.25
N LEU A 122 0.62 -4.89 -15.21
CA LEU A 122 1.32 -3.63 -14.95
C LEU A 122 2.63 -3.84 -14.17
N ARG A 123 2.69 -4.88 -13.33
CA ARG A 123 3.83 -5.16 -12.46
C ARG A 123 5.15 -5.23 -13.23
N GLY A 124 5.19 -6.00 -14.32
CA GLY A 124 6.41 -6.12 -15.15
C GLY A 124 6.88 -4.80 -15.76
N ARG A 125 5.96 -3.91 -16.12
CA ARG A 125 6.28 -2.57 -16.64
C ARG A 125 6.83 -1.66 -15.55
N ILE A 126 6.22 -1.71 -14.37
CA ILE A 126 6.66 -0.96 -13.18
C ILE A 126 8.08 -1.40 -12.81
N GLU A 127 8.32 -2.70 -12.73
CA GLU A 127 9.64 -3.25 -12.42
C GLU A 127 10.70 -2.82 -13.44
N ALA A 128 10.40 -2.94 -14.73
CA ALA A 128 11.33 -2.54 -15.79
C ALA A 128 11.65 -1.05 -15.71
N ALA A 129 10.66 -0.21 -15.49
CA ALA A 129 10.83 1.24 -15.35
C ALA A 129 11.68 1.62 -14.13
N CYS A 130 11.46 1.00 -12.99
CA CYS A 130 12.24 1.24 -11.77
C CYS A 130 13.68 0.74 -11.92
N ARG A 131 13.87 -0.47 -12.46
CA ARG A 131 15.20 -1.04 -12.71
C ARG A 131 16.03 -0.20 -13.67
N SER A 132 15.40 0.41 -14.69
CA SER A 132 16.09 1.31 -15.62
C SER A 132 16.70 2.55 -14.94
N ARG A 133 16.21 2.89 -13.75
CA ARG A 133 16.72 3.98 -12.90
C ARG A 133 17.59 3.49 -11.75
N GLY A 134 17.94 2.21 -11.70
CA GLY A 134 18.79 1.61 -10.67
C GLY A 134 18.07 1.26 -9.37
N PHE A 135 16.74 1.24 -9.35
CA PHE A 135 15.95 0.88 -8.18
C PHE A 135 15.54 -0.60 -8.18
N SER A 136 15.51 -1.19 -7.00
CA SER A 136 14.83 -2.46 -6.74
C SER A 136 13.37 -2.19 -6.39
N VAL A 137 12.47 -3.06 -6.85
CA VAL A 137 11.03 -2.92 -6.59
C VAL A 137 10.62 -3.87 -5.45
N PRO A 138 9.83 -3.40 -4.49
CA PRO A 138 9.29 -4.25 -3.45
C PRO A 138 8.37 -5.34 -4.05
N ILE A 139 8.22 -6.42 -3.33
CA ILE A 139 7.18 -7.41 -3.62
C ILE A 139 5.82 -6.79 -3.27
N ILE A 140 5.01 -6.55 -4.29
CA ILE A 140 3.65 -6.03 -4.11
C ILE A 140 2.74 -7.22 -3.84
N CYS A 141 2.17 -7.29 -2.65
CA CYS A 141 1.39 -8.44 -2.18
C CYS A 141 0.19 -8.05 -1.32
N THR A 142 -0.67 -9.01 -1.10
CA THR A 142 -1.81 -8.91 -0.18
C THR A 142 -1.44 -9.46 1.20
N PRO A 143 -2.20 -9.12 2.26
CA PRO A 143 -2.05 -9.78 3.55
C PRO A 143 -2.18 -11.31 3.49
N GLU A 144 -3.03 -11.84 2.59
CA GLU A 144 -3.21 -13.27 2.38
C GLU A 144 -1.91 -13.96 1.96
N GLU A 145 -1.20 -13.38 0.99
CA GLU A 145 0.08 -13.93 0.49
C GLU A 145 1.16 -13.95 1.58
N LEU A 146 1.10 -13.08 2.57
CA LEU A 146 2.04 -13.06 3.69
C LEU A 146 1.60 -13.89 4.90
N LEU A 147 0.36 -14.40 4.94
CA LEU A 147 -0.06 -15.35 5.98
C LEU A 147 0.59 -16.72 5.82
N GLU A 148 0.79 -17.14 4.57
CA GLU A 148 1.30 -18.46 4.22
C GLU A 148 2.84 -18.51 4.06
N ALA A 149 3.48 -17.37 4.21
CA ALA A 149 4.93 -17.24 4.03
C ALA A 149 5.74 -17.73 5.24
#